data_b44e60ce601878bcb8037cf0013eb8bb
#
_entry.id   b44e60ce601878bcb8037cf0013eb8bb
#
_cell.length_a   1.000
_cell.length_b   1.000
_cell.length_c   1.000
_cell.angle_alpha   90.00
_cell.angle_beta   90.00
_cell.angle_gamma   90.00
#
_symmetry.space_group_name_H-M   'P 1'
#
loop_
_entity.id
_entity.type
_entity.pdbx_description
1 polymer ?
#
loop_
_entity_poly.entity_id
_entity_poly.type
_entity_poly.pdbx_seq_one_letter_code
_entity_poly.pdbx_strand_id
1 'polypeptide(L)'
;MRKVVLFLVLLMVLQSATGLVEAQGRATTTHLSVDKYDWLSNETVIVNVEITNAPYSISLFAHWDLLDEDNVVLLNGTHSFQASGTVTSFDIVLKQFYIKAHFYKLEVDIVDASNTILNSEQQSFMVFENTLFPTISNLLAFGDSLSDMGNGKSSILNVPDVPPYWQGRFSNGQVWLEYMSQAYGVTTTIGSGVAAGDNRAFGGSQTGQGYSYILLPNVGTQISNYLTNVQTTIPSNTVVSLWSGGNDFLYGTANANTIVTNMESHIRQLEAAGANEFILPNLPPLDKTPEGMSWSQNRQNTIASEVVLYNQKLTTLAGDLRVELGITIHYIDTWSVFNDILQNKDALGFTNVNDAACSGGISLLPLPICSSGDTVVSNVDEYLFFDKAHPTRVMHRFIGRYAVEGIGEPDTDGDGVINIDDTCSWTVAEAVTNLTGCSWEQQDDDQDGVANLDDACPGTNFASSVDAVGCSAEQRDSDEDGINDSIDPCPYSQSTLDHDDDGCSDEVDLDDDNDGIEDQVDNCPKGLVGVHAYDLDN
;
A
#
# COMPACT_ATOMS: atom_id res chain seq x y z
N MET A 1 -13.39 62.10 -41.52
CA MET A 1 -14.03 61.73 -40.21
C MET A 1 -14.56 60.30 -40.16
N ARG A 2 -15.14 59.67 -41.19
CA ARG A 2 -15.64 58.31 -41.16
C ARG A 2 -14.56 57.19 -41.02
N LYS A 3 -13.34 57.44 -41.52
CA LYS A 3 -12.24 56.44 -41.42
C LYS A 3 -11.55 56.41 -40.04
N VAL A 4 -11.58 57.54 -39.29
CA VAL A 4 -10.99 57.62 -37.95
C VAL A 4 -11.90 56.94 -36.88
N VAL A 5 -13.23 57.05 -37.06
CA VAL A 5 -14.20 56.40 -36.15
C VAL A 5 -14.20 54.90 -36.32
N LEU A 6 -13.99 54.37 -37.54
CA LEU A 6 -13.91 52.91 -37.78
C LEU A 6 -12.63 52.30 -37.18
N PHE A 7 -11.53 53.09 -37.18
CA PHE A 7 -10.26 52.63 -36.59
C PHE A 7 -10.30 52.62 -35.05
N LEU A 8 -10.99 53.60 -34.44
CA LEU A 8 -11.20 53.61 -32.97
C LEU A 8 -12.17 52.54 -32.50
N VAL A 9 -13.22 52.19 -33.24
CA VAL A 9 -14.13 51.11 -32.92
C VAL A 9 -13.43 49.74 -33.10
N LEU A 10 -12.57 49.63 -34.14
CA LEU A 10 -11.77 48.41 -34.34
C LEU A 10 -10.70 48.24 -33.25
N LEU A 11 -10.09 49.32 -32.74
CA LEU A 11 -9.15 49.27 -31.62
C LEU A 11 -9.83 48.94 -30.29
N MET A 12 -11.06 49.45 -30.06
CA MET A 12 -11.84 49.08 -28.87
C MET A 12 -12.33 47.62 -28.92
N VAL A 13 -12.66 47.11 -30.11
CA VAL A 13 -13.02 45.67 -30.26
C VAL A 13 -11.80 44.79 -30.16
N LEU A 14 -10.62 45.25 -30.64
CA LEU A 14 -9.36 44.51 -30.43
C LEU A 14 -8.86 44.58 -28.99
N GLN A 15 -9.07 45.68 -28.25
CA GLN A 15 -8.75 45.73 -26.81
C GLN A 15 -9.72 44.89 -25.96
N SER A 16 -10.99 44.77 -26.35
CA SER A 16 -11.92 43.87 -25.69
C SER A 16 -11.65 42.41 -26.06
N ALA A 17 -11.14 42.12 -27.25
CA ALA A 17 -10.74 40.77 -27.66
C ALA A 17 -9.40 40.34 -27.04
N THR A 18 -8.45 41.28 -26.83
CA THR A 18 -7.20 40.94 -26.09
C THR A 18 -7.44 40.81 -24.60
N GLY A 19 -8.40 41.52 -24.00
CA GLY A 19 -8.82 41.34 -22.63
C GLY A 19 -9.59 40.02 -22.41
N LEU A 20 -10.22 39.49 -23.46
CA LEU A 20 -10.88 38.16 -23.40
C LEU A 20 -9.92 37.00 -23.65
N VAL A 21 -8.75 37.25 -24.23
CA VAL A 21 -7.71 36.22 -24.44
C VAL A 21 -6.78 36.09 -23.21
N GLU A 22 -6.64 37.14 -22.39
CA GLU A 22 -5.92 37.05 -21.10
C GLU A 22 -6.75 36.50 -19.95
N ALA A 23 -8.06 36.26 -20.15
CA ALA A 23 -8.95 35.64 -19.18
C ALA A 23 -9.19 34.12 -19.44
N GLN A 24 -8.46 33.49 -20.34
CA GLN A 24 -8.31 32.04 -20.32
C GLN A 24 -7.36 31.71 -19.18
N GLY A 25 -7.92 31.59 -17.96
CA GLY A 25 -7.20 31.13 -16.80
C GLY A 25 -6.50 29.82 -17.13
N ARG A 26 -5.32 29.60 -16.54
CA ARG A 26 -4.64 28.31 -16.61
C ARG A 26 -5.66 27.24 -16.24
N ALA A 27 -5.66 26.13 -16.97
CA ALA A 27 -6.53 25.00 -16.66
C ALA A 27 -6.29 24.55 -15.20
N THR A 28 -7.35 24.21 -14.50
CA THR A 28 -7.25 23.53 -13.19
C THR A 28 -6.47 22.24 -13.38
N THR A 29 -5.47 22.03 -12.57
CA THR A 29 -4.69 20.79 -12.58
C THR A 29 -4.72 20.15 -11.19
N THR A 30 -4.86 18.85 -11.19
CA THR A 30 -4.84 18.03 -9.97
C THR A 30 -3.57 17.17 -10.00
N HIS A 31 -2.98 16.98 -8.86
CA HIS A 31 -1.88 16.04 -8.67
C HIS A 31 -2.20 15.16 -7.47
N LEU A 32 -2.13 13.84 -7.67
CA LEU A 32 -2.27 12.86 -6.62
C LEU A 32 -0.91 12.31 -6.26
N SER A 33 -0.67 12.07 -4.98
CA SER A 33 0.58 11.45 -4.51
C SER A 33 0.35 10.58 -3.28
N VAL A 34 1.13 9.53 -3.19
CA VAL A 34 1.22 8.63 -2.01
C VAL A 34 2.66 8.62 -1.53
N ASP A 35 2.89 8.33 -0.26
CA ASP A 35 4.24 8.24 0.31
C ASP A 35 4.95 6.92 -0.03
N LYS A 36 4.19 5.89 -0.40
CA LYS A 36 4.68 4.60 -0.90
C LYS A 36 3.63 3.94 -1.78
N TYR A 37 4.03 2.93 -2.57
CA TYR A 37 3.14 2.22 -3.49
C TYR A 37 2.82 0.78 -3.04
N ASP A 38 3.30 0.37 -1.87
CA ASP A 38 3.17 -0.96 -1.31
C ASP A 38 2.67 -0.89 0.13
N TRP A 39 1.46 -1.31 0.36
CA TRP A 39 0.79 -1.23 1.65
C TRP A 39 0.44 -2.62 2.17
N LEU A 40 0.36 -2.78 3.49
CA LEU A 40 -0.33 -3.92 4.09
C LEU A 40 -1.79 -3.55 4.36
N SER A 41 -2.68 -4.54 4.36
CA SER A 41 -4.12 -4.34 4.52
C SER A 41 -4.52 -3.65 5.83
N ASN A 42 -3.71 -3.79 6.87
CA ASN A 42 -3.90 -3.11 8.16
C ASN A 42 -3.27 -1.71 8.23
N GLU A 43 -2.67 -1.22 7.17
CA GLU A 43 -2.12 0.13 7.10
C GLU A 43 -3.16 1.10 6.52
N THR A 44 -3.14 2.34 6.96
CA THR A 44 -3.98 3.41 6.40
C THR A 44 -3.28 4.04 5.21
N VAL A 45 -3.90 3.98 4.03
CA VAL A 45 -3.40 4.66 2.83
C VAL A 45 -3.86 6.11 2.85
N ILE A 46 -2.92 7.03 2.72
CA ILE A 46 -3.20 8.46 2.59
C ILE A 46 -2.81 8.90 1.20
N VAL A 47 -3.78 9.37 0.42
CA VAL A 47 -3.56 9.97 -0.90
C VAL A 47 -3.68 11.48 -0.76
N ASN A 48 -2.58 12.19 -0.94
CA ASN A 48 -2.59 13.66 -0.95
C ASN A 48 -3.09 14.16 -2.31
N VAL A 49 -4.08 15.02 -2.28
CA VAL A 49 -4.68 15.69 -3.44
C VAL A 49 -4.22 17.14 -3.45
N GLU A 50 -3.45 17.52 -4.44
CA GLU A 50 -3.02 18.91 -4.66
C GLU A 50 -3.68 19.47 -5.91
N ILE A 51 -4.40 20.58 -5.79
CA ILE A 51 -5.12 21.24 -6.87
C ILE A 51 -4.53 22.62 -7.09
N THR A 52 -4.14 22.90 -8.31
CA THR A 52 -3.58 24.20 -8.69
C THR A 52 -4.43 24.88 -9.76
N ASN A 53 -4.37 26.20 -9.80
CA ASN A 53 -5.10 27.05 -10.75
C ASN A 53 -6.64 26.88 -10.70
N ALA A 54 -7.19 26.39 -9.60
CA ALA A 54 -8.64 26.33 -9.42
C ALA A 54 -9.25 27.74 -9.40
N PRO A 55 -10.48 27.93 -9.90
CA PRO A 55 -11.15 29.23 -9.87
C PRO A 55 -11.29 29.74 -8.43
N TYR A 56 -10.92 31.00 -8.19
CA TYR A 56 -10.89 31.58 -6.85
C TYR A 56 -12.29 31.77 -6.26
N SER A 57 -12.45 31.41 -4.97
CA SER A 57 -13.67 31.62 -4.18
C SER A 57 -14.94 30.92 -4.71
N ILE A 58 -14.80 29.79 -5.37
CA ILE A 58 -15.95 28.93 -5.71
C ILE A 58 -15.88 27.64 -4.91
N SER A 59 -17.04 27.08 -4.60
CA SER A 59 -17.15 25.75 -4.03
C SER A 59 -16.87 24.72 -5.11
N LEU A 60 -15.97 23.81 -4.81
CA LEU A 60 -15.60 22.66 -5.65
C LEU A 60 -15.80 21.37 -4.87
N PHE A 61 -15.96 20.30 -5.61
CA PHE A 61 -16.07 18.95 -5.05
C PHE A 61 -15.01 18.07 -5.70
N ALA A 62 -14.39 17.21 -4.90
CA ALA A 62 -13.59 16.10 -5.37
C ALA A 62 -14.42 14.84 -5.20
N HIS A 63 -14.95 14.31 -6.29
CA HIS A 63 -15.53 12.97 -6.32
C HIS A 63 -14.42 11.97 -6.52
N TRP A 64 -14.40 10.90 -5.75
CA TRP A 64 -13.36 9.90 -5.90
C TRP A 64 -13.95 8.49 -5.86
N ASP A 65 -13.35 7.61 -6.67
CA ASP A 65 -13.67 6.19 -6.74
C ASP A 65 -12.40 5.38 -6.51
N LEU A 66 -12.45 4.41 -5.60
CA LEU A 66 -11.42 3.39 -5.44
C LEU A 66 -11.84 2.16 -6.27
N LEU A 67 -10.99 1.77 -7.20
CA LEU A 67 -11.25 0.67 -8.12
C LEU A 67 -10.23 -0.46 -7.90
N ASP A 68 -10.66 -1.69 -8.14
CA ASP A 68 -9.77 -2.85 -8.23
C ASP A 68 -9.14 -2.99 -9.62
N GLU A 69 -8.39 -4.07 -9.83
CA GLU A 69 -7.71 -4.38 -11.09
C GLU A 69 -8.67 -4.61 -12.26
N ASP A 70 -9.91 -5.01 -11.99
CA ASP A 70 -10.98 -5.20 -12.99
C ASP A 70 -11.78 -3.91 -13.26
N ASN A 71 -11.38 -2.78 -12.65
CA ASN A 71 -12.07 -1.49 -12.66
C ASN A 71 -13.48 -1.54 -12.04
N VAL A 72 -13.68 -2.41 -11.07
CA VAL A 72 -14.89 -2.41 -10.24
C VAL A 72 -14.72 -1.38 -9.13
N VAL A 73 -15.68 -0.48 -8.96
CA VAL A 73 -15.68 0.49 -7.86
C VAL A 73 -15.97 -0.25 -6.56
N LEU A 74 -15.02 -0.19 -5.64
CA LEU A 74 -15.09 -0.80 -4.31
C LEU A 74 -15.57 0.19 -3.27
N LEU A 75 -15.05 1.40 -3.32
CA LEU A 75 -15.39 2.51 -2.43
C LEU A 75 -15.51 3.80 -3.25
N ASN A 76 -16.29 4.73 -2.77
CA ASN A 76 -16.35 6.07 -3.36
C ASN A 76 -16.61 7.12 -2.29
N GLY A 77 -16.44 8.37 -2.64
CA GLY A 77 -16.73 9.46 -1.73
C GLY A 77 -16.66 10.84 -2.39
N THR A 78 -16.98 11.84 -1.60
CA THR A 78 -16.94 13.24 -2.04
C THR A 78 -16.32 14.11 -0.96
N HIS A 79 -15.39 14.96 -1.35
CA HIS A 79 -14.81 15.98 -0.49
C HIS A 79 -15.15 17.36 -1.03
N SER A 80 -15.82 18.20 -0.23
CA SER A 80 -16.14 19.57 -0.61
C SER A 80 -15.07 20.55 -0.11
N PHE A 81 -14.67 21.52 -0.92
CA PHE A 81 -13.66 22.50 -0.55
C PHE A 81 -13.87 23.85 -1.24
N GLN A 82 -13.27 24.88 -0.67
CA GLN A 82 -13.22 26.23 -1.28
C GLN A 82 -11.86 26.42 -1.95
N ALA A 83 -11.87 26.71 -3.23
CA ALA A 83 -10.63 26.96 -3.96
C ALA A 83 -9.93 28.22 -3.46
N SER A 84 -8.65 28.13 -3.15
CA SER A 84 -7.82 29.27 -2.71
C SER A 84 -7.28 30.13 -3.85
N GLY A 85 -7.44 29.67 -5.09
CA GLY A 85 -6.95 30.35 -6.30
C GLY A 85 -5.49 30.09 -6.64
N THR A 86 -4.69 29.52 -5.74
CA THR A 86 -3.28 29.14 -5.97
C THR A 86 -3.08 27.64 -5.86
N VAL A 87 -2.98 27.15 -4.66
CA VAL A 87 -2.87 25.73 -4.34
C VAL A 87 -3.86 25.41 -3.24
N THR A 88 -4.61 24.32 -3.40
CA THR A 88 -5.47 23.75 -2.37
C THR A 88 -5.10 22.27 -2.23
N SER A 89 -4.86 21.80 -1.02
CA SER A 89 -4.52 20.41 -0.77
C SER A 89 -5.35 19.83 0.38
N PHE A 90 -5.67 18.55 0.28
CA PHE A 90 -6.32 17.76 1.30
C PHE A 90 -5.93 16.28 1.12
N ASP A 91 -6.23 15.46 2.11
CA ASP A 91 -5.94 14.03 2.09
C ASP A 91 -7.24 13.23 1.92
N ILE A 92 -7.21 12.23 1.03
CA ILE A 92 -8.17 11.13 1.01
C ILE A 92 -7.56 10.02 1.85
N VAL A 93 -8.26 9.63 2.91
CA VAL A 93 -7.79 8.64 3.87
C VAL A 93 -8.58 7.36 3.67
N LEU A 94 -7.91 6.34 3.18
CA LEU A 94 -8.49 5.03 2.94
C LEU A 94 -8.09 4.11 4.11
N LYS A 95 -9.08 3.66 4.86
CA LYS A 95 -8.92 2.76 5.99
C LYS A 95 -9.59 1.45 5.66
N GLN A 96 -8.96 0.35 6.05
CA GLN A 96 -9.45 -1.00 5.83
C GLN A 96 -9.67 -1.30 4.33
N PHE A 97 -8.76 -2.07 3.78
CA PHE A 97 -8.89 -2.61 2.43
C PHE A 97 -9.48 -4.01 2.53
N TYR A 98 -10.58 -4.21 1.84
CA TYR A 98 -11.14 -5.52 1.62
C TYR A 98 -10.44 -6.11 0.41
N ILE A 99 -9.40 -6.92 0.65
CA ILE A 99 -8.49 -7.31 -0.41
C ILE A 99 -9.11 -8.44 -1.24
N LYS A 100 -9.48 -8.10 -2.46
CA LYS A 100 -9.65 -9.06 -3.56
C LYS A 100 -8.64 -8.88 -4.67
N ALA A 101 -7.85 -7.81 -4.60
CA ALA A 101 -6.90 -7.44 -5.63
C ALA A 101 -5.63 -6.88 -5.00
N HIS A 102 -4.49 -7.17 -5.58
CA HIS A 102 -3.24 -6.55 -5.18
C HIS A 102 -3.12 -5.11 -5.69
N PHE A 103 -3.77 -4.81 -6.79
CA PHE A 103 -3.64 -3.53 -7.48
C PHE A 103 -4.91 -2.71 -7.36
N TYR A 104 -4.77 -1.51 -6.82
CA TYR A 104 -5.85 -0.55 -6.63
C TYR A 104 -5.57 0.74 -7.38
N LYS A 105 -6.63 1.38 -7.84
CA LYS A 105 -6.59 2.66 -8.52
C LYS A 105 -7.59 3.62 -7.87
N LEU A 106 -7.11 4.75 -7.36
CA LEU A 106 -7.96 5.85 -6.93
C LEU A 106 -8.10 6.85 -8.08
N GLU A 107 -9.30 7.05 -8.56
CA GLU A 107 -9.66 8.09 -9.52
C GLU A 107 -10.27 9.28 -8.78
N VAL A 108 -9.90 10.50 -9.13
CA VAL A 108 -10.41 11.72 -8.50
C VAL A 108 -10.83 12.72 -9.57
N ASP A 109 -12.10 13.06 -9.58
CA ASP A 109 -12.69 14.08 -10.44
C ASP A 109 -12.94 15.37 -9.65
N ILE A 110 -12.35 16.47 -10.09
CA ILE A 110 -12.64 17.79 -9.54
C ILE A 110 -13.78 18.41 -10.36
N VAL A 111 -14.90 18.66 -9.69
CA VAL A 111 -16.11 19.19 -10.33
C VAL A 111 -16.55 20.53 -9.71
N ASP A 112 -17.29 21.32 -10.48
CA ASP A 112 -17.98 22.50 -10.00
C ASP A 112 -19.38 22.19 -9.44
N ALA A 113 -20.07 23.19 -8.92
CA ALA A 113 -21.43 23.05 -8.37
C ALA A 113 -22.50 22.57 -9.37
N SER A 114 -22.18 22.54 -10.66
CA SER A 114 -23.04 21.99 -11.72
C SER A 114 -22.65 20.57 -12.14
N ASN A 115 -21.73 19.92 -11.40
CA ASN A 115 -21.11 18.63 -11.74
C ASN A 115 -20.34 18.64 -13.07
N THR A 116 -19.81 19.79 -13.47
CA THR A 116 -18.92 19.85 -14.63
C THR A 116 -17.51 19.47 -14.21
N ILE A 117 -16.94 18.44 -14.81
CA ILE A 117 -15.57 17.99 -14.54
C ILE A 117 -14.59 19.07 -15.03
N LEU A 118 -13.79 19.58 -14.10
CA LEU A 118 -12.74 20.56 -14.37
C LEU A 118 -11.38 19.88 -14.60
N ASN A 119 -11.13 18.79 -13.90
CA ASN A 119 -9.94 17.95 -14.05
C ASN A 119 -10.21 16.55 -13.49
N SER A 120 -9.53 15.56 -14.02
CA SER A 120 -9.50 14.18 -13.53
C SER A 120 -8.06 13.72 -13.39
N GLU A 121 -7.77 12.97 -12.35
CA GLU A 121 -6.45 12.38 -12.10
C GLU A 121 -6.61 11.01 -11.45
N GLN A 122 -5.58 10.17 -11.56
CA GLN A 122 -5.60 8.85 -10.96
C GLN A 122 -4.28 8.52 -10.26
N GLN A 123 -4.35 7.75 -9.17
CA GLN A 123 -3.21 7.24 -8.43
C GLN A 123 -3.38 5.74 -8.19
N SER A 124 -2.39 4.96 -8.58
CA SER A 124 -2.38 3.52 -8.34
C SER A 124 -1.41 3.16 -7.22
N PHE A 125 -1.71 2.05 -6.53
CA PHE A 125 -0.87 1.47 -5.47
C PHE A 125 -1.22 -0.01 -5.30
N MET A 126 -0.35 -0.76 -4.61
CA MET A 126 -0.61 -2.16 -4.26
C MET A 126 -0.89 -2.30 -2.78
N VAL A 127 -1.79 -3.20 -2.44
CA VAL A 127 -2.07 -3.60 -1.05
C VAL A 127 -1.88 -5.11 -0.95
N PHE A 128 -1.18 -5.52 0.09
CA PHE A 128 -0.89 -6.93 0.38
C PHE A 128 -1.58 -7.32 1.67
N GLU A 129 -2.17 -8.52 1.70
CA GLU A 129 -2.80 -9.04 2.92
C GLU A 129 -1.77 -9.14 4.05
N ASN A 130 -2.13 -8.61 5.20
CA ASN A 130 -1.32 -8.77 6.40
C ASN A 130 -1.78 -10.02 7.16
N THR A 131 -1.35 -11.16 6.69
CA THR A 131 -1.59 -12.41 7.40
C THR A 131 -0.74 -12.43 8.67
N LEU A 132 -1.27 -11.96 9.78
CA LEU A 132 -0.60 -12.02 11.09
C LEU A 132 -0.49 -13.46 11.65
N PHE A 133 -0.73 -14.49 10.83
CA PHE A 133 -0.71 -15.91 11.22
C PHE A 133 0.01 -16.75 10.17
N PRO A 134 0.78 -17.75 10.61
CA PRO A 134 1.12 -18.07 11.99
C PRO A 134 2.02 -17.02 12.63
N THR A 135 2.00 -16.91 13.97
CA THR A 135 2.93 -16.04 14.71
C THR A 135 4.34 -16.58 14.52
N ILE A 136 5.09 -16.01 13.59
CA ILE A 136 6.51 -16.31 13.42
C ILE A 136 7.23 -15.78 14.66
N SER A 137 7.77 -16.67 15.48
CA SER A 137 8.49 -16.27 16.68
C SER A 137 10.00 -16.29 16.51
N ASN A 138 10.51 -17.15 15.61
CA ASN A 138 11.92 -17.22 15.26
C ASN A 138 12.06 -17.41 13.75
N LEU A 139 13.00 -16.72 13.15
CA LEU A 139 13.31 -16.80 11.73
C LEU A 139 14.78 -17.17 11.53
N LEU A 140 15.04 -18.25 10.81
CA LEU A 140 16.37 -18.70 10.40
C LEU A 140 16.48 -18.62 8.89
N ALA A 141 17.46 -17.89 8.38
CA ALA A 141 17.57 -17.65 6.94
C ALA A 141 18.88 -18.17 6.36
N PHE A 142 18.78 -18.88 5.24
CA PHE A 142 19.89 -19.30 4.37
C PHE A 142 19.64 -18.78 2.96
N GLY A 143 20.72 -18.49 2.23
CA GLY A 143 20.56 -17.98 0.87
C GLY A 143 21.75 -17.19 0.36
N ASP A 144 21.46 -16.29 -0.56
CA ASP A 144 22.43 -15.48 -1.26
C ASP A 144 22.32 -13.99 -0.95
N SER A 145 22.75 -13.13 -1.88
CA SER A 145 22.78 -11.68 -1.73
C SER A 145 21.40 -11.04 -1.52
N LEU A 146 20.31 -11.69 -1.99
CA LEU A 146 18.96 -11.17 -1.82
C LEU A 146 18.51 -11.22 -0.35
N SER A 147 19.10 -12.13 0.45
CA SER A 147 18.81 -12.31 1.87
C SER A 147 19.97 -11.93 2.79
N ASP A 148 21.14 -11.57 2.26
CA ASP A 148 22.33 -11.20 3.05
C ASP A 148 22.14 -9.86 3.76
N MET A 149 22.09 -9.88 5.08
CA MET A 149 21.94 -8.71 5.95
C MET A 149 23.29 -8.12 6.40
N GLY A 150 24.41 -8.49 5.75
CA GLY A 150 25.74 -8.00 6.03
C GLY A 150 26.77 -9.07 6.42
N ASN A 151 26.47 -10.36 6.22
CA ASN A 151 27.41 -11.45 6.43
C ASN A 151 28.60 -11.35 5.46
N GLY A 152 28.34 -11.08 4.17
CA GLY A 152 29.39 -10.84 3.18
C GLY A 152 30.27 -9.64 3.56
N LYS A 153 29.67 -8.55 4.05
CA LYS A 153 30.40 -7.37 4.54
C LYS A 153 31.25 -7.67 5.77
N SER A 154 30.77 -8.51 6.66
CA SER A 154 31.48 -8.93 7.87
C SER A 154 32.53 -10.01 7.60
N SER A 155 32.56 -10.58 6.39
CA SER A 155 33.52 -11.60 5.99
C SER A 155 34.89 -11.01 5.66
N ILE A 156 35.88 -11.90 5.45
CA ILE A 156 37.22 -11.50 5.03
C ILE A 156 37.24 -10.79 3.66
N LEU A 157 36.24 -11.05 2.80
CA LEU A 157 36.11 -10.38 1.49
C LEU A 157 35.56 -8.96 1.62
N ASN A 158 34.92 -8.64 2.75
CA ASN A 158 34.39 -7.32 3.09
C ASN A 158 33.53 -6.71 1.95
N VAL A 159 32.64 -7.50 1.38
CA VAL A 159 31.72 -7.12 0.28
C VAL A 159 30.27 -7.12 0.74
N PRO A 160 29.43 -6.24 0.21
CA PRO A 160 29.73 -5.18 -0.76
C PRO A 160 30.38 -3.95 -0.12
N ASP A 161 30.81 -3.00 -0.96
CA ASP A 161 31.38 -1.73 -0.50
C ASP A 161 30.30 -0.85 0.18
N VAL A 162 30.66 -0.24 1.30
CA VAL A 162 29.77 0.68 2.01
C VAL A 162 30.48 2.03 2.18
N PRO A 163 29.98 3.13 1.57
CA PRO A 163 28.98 3.17 0.51
C PRO A 163 29.48 2.57 -0.81
N PRO A 164 28.68 2.37 -1.86
CA PRO A 164 27.31 2.88 -2.06
C PRO A 164 26.21 1.99 -1.47
N TYR A 165 26.55 0.75 -1.08
CA TYR A 165 25.58 -0.17 -0.50
C TYR A 165 25.22 0.22 0.93
N TRP A 166 23.96 -0.07 1.32
CA TRP A 166 23.46 0.27 2.64
C TRP A 166 23.84 -0.81 3.67
N GLN A 167 24.68 -0.47 4.63
CA GLN A 167 25.04 -1.30 5.80
C GLN A 167 25.40 -2.77 5.46
N GLY A 168 26.00 -3.00 4.30
CA GLY A 168 26.44 -4.33 3.87
C GLY A 168 25.38 -5.20 3.21
N ARG A 169 24.18 -4.69 2.95
CA ARG A 169 23.18 -5.32 2.08
C ARG A 169 23.57 -5.08 0.63
N PHE A 170 23.17 -6.00 -0.27
CA PHE A 170 23.38 -5.81 -1.70
C PHE A 170 22.24 -4.96 -2.30
N SER A 171 21.97 -3.82 -1.69
CA SER A 171 20.92 -2.87 -2.05
C SER A 171 21.21 -1.49 -1.48
N ASN A 172 20.42 -0.45 -1.86
CA ASN A 172 20.45 0.89 -1.26
C ASN A 172 19.66 0.99 0.06
N GLY A 173 19.18 -0.11 0.62
CA GLY A 173 18.43 -0.18 1.86
C GLY A 173 18.25 -1.60 2.38
N GLN A 174 17.21 -1.81 3.15
CA GLN A 174 16.83 -3.11 3.71
C GLN A 174 16.51 -4.12 2.60
N VAL A 175 16.74 -5.41 2.86
CA VAL A 175 16.34 -6.51 1.99
C VAL A 175 14.95 -7.04 2.38
N TRP A 176 14.31 -7.79 1.50
CA TRP A 176 12.94 -8.30 1.66
C TRP A 176 12.68 -8.99 3.01
N LEU A 177 13.65 -9.76 3.47
CA LEU A 177 13.58 -10.50 4.73
C LEU A 177 13.43 -9.58 5.95
N GLU A 178 14.04 -8.39 5.90
CA GLU A 178 13.95 -7.39 6.97
C GLU A 178 12.56 -6.75 6.99
N TYR A 179 11.98 -6.44 5.84
CA TYR A 179 10.60 -5.93 5.73
C TYR A 179 9.58 -6.95 6.22
N MET A 180 9.73 -8.21 5.83
CA MET A 180 8.90 -9.31 6.31
C MET A 180 9.05 -9.48 7.83
N SER A 181 10.28 -9.55 8.34
CA SER A 181 10.55 -9.69 9.78
C SER A 181 9.94 -8.58 10.61
N GLN A 182 9.96 -7.35 10.11
CA GLN A 182 9.34 -6.19 10.78
C GLN A 182 7.82 -6.33 10.88
N ALA A 183 7.17 -6.82 9.82
CA ALA A 183 5.72 -7.05 9.83
C ALA A 183 5.30 -8.08 10.89
N TYR A 184 6.12 -9.11 11.11
CA TYR A 184 5.89 -10.13 12.15
C TYR A 184 6.48 -9.76 13.53
N GLY A 185 7.12 -8.61 13.67
CA GLY A 185 7.77 -8.22 14.93
C GLY A 185 8.97 -9.10 15.34
N VAL A 186 9.57 -9.82 14.38
CA VAL A 186 10.72 -10.69 14.60
C VAL A 186 12.02 -9.96 14.29
N THR A 187 13.02 -10.14 15.13
CA THR A 187 14.38 -9.62 14.90
C THR A 187 15.29 -10.74 14.42
N THR A 188 16.04 -10.48 13.35
CA THR A 188 17.08 -11.38 12.85
C THR A 188 18.45 -10.73 13.01
N THR A 189 19.46 -11.56 13.29
CA THR A 189 20.85 -11.12 13.45
C THR A 189 21.75 -11.85 12.44
N ILE A 190 22.78 -11.17 11.96
CA ILE A 190 23.77 -11.79 11.08
C ILE A 190 24.64 -12.78 11.85
N GLY A 191 25.04 -13.86 11.20
CA GLY A 191 25.94 -14.85 11.76
C GLY A 191 26.69 -15.64 10.70
N SER A 192 27.95 -15.97 10.95
CA SER A 192 28.77 -16.75 10.02
C SER A 192 29.61 -17.80 10.75
N GLY A 193 29.81 -18.96 10.11
CA GLY A 193 30.60 -20.05 10.70
C GLY A 193 30.10 -20.43 12.09
N VAL A 194 30.94 -20.22 13.12
CA VAL A 194 30.65 -20.50 14.52
C VAL A 194 29.96 -19.35 15.27
N ALA A 195 29.81 -18.18 14.64
CA ALA A 195 29.14 -17.04 15.26
C ALA A 195 27.63 -17.30 15.34
N ALA A 196 27.03 -16.96 16.47
CA ALA A 196 25.57 -16.96 16.62
C ALA A 196 24.95 -15.94 15.66
N GLY A 197 23.75 -16.25 15.17
CA GLY A 197 22.99 -15.40 14.25
C GLY A 197 21.99 -16.23 13.48
N ASP A 198 20.85 -15.62 13.19
CA ASP A 198 19.72 -16.30 12.54
C ASP A 198 19.75 -16.11 11.01
N ASN A 199 20.40 -15.05 10.54
CA ASN A 199 20.64 -14.86 9.11
C ASN A 199 22.02 -15.40 8.75
N ARG A 200 22.03 -16.46 7.94
CA ARG A 200 23.24 -17.18 7.48
C ARG A 200 23.51 -16.96 6.00
N ALA A 201 22.70 -16.19 5.30
CA ALA A 201 22.84 -15.92 3.88
C ALA A 201 24.11 -15.13 3.55
N PHE A 202 24.74 -15.45 2.42
CA PHE A 202 25.94 -14.78 1.93
C PHE A 202 25.80 -14.38 0.47
N GLY A 203 26.13 -13.14 0.15
CA GLY A 203 26.18 -12.69 -1.24
C GLY A 203 27.07 -13.57 -2.11
N GLY A 204 26.60 -13.89 -3.35
CA GLY A 204 27.32 -14.72 -4.29
C GLY A 204 27.24 -16.24 -4.05
N SER A 205 26.50 -16.70 -3.04
CA SER A 205 26.32 -18.13 -2.75
C SER A 205 25.52 -18.83 -3.84
N GLN A 206 25.96 -20.03 -4.21
CA GLN A 206 25.23 -20.99 -5.02
C GLN A 206 24.54 -22.04 -4.13
N THR A 207 23.66 -22.86 -4.71
CA THR A 207 22.89 -23.85 -3.95
C THR A 207 23.75 -25.01 -3.41
N GLY A 208 24.84 -25.38 -4.06
CA GLY A 208 25.65 -26.56 -3.72
C GLY A 208 26.36 -26.50 -2.37
N GLN A 209 27.26 -27.47 -2.17
CA GLN A 209 28.24 -27.47 -1.08
C GLN A 209 29.49 -26.67 -1.50
N GLY A 210 30.35 -26.35 -0.53
CA GLY A 210 31.63 -25.65 -0.77
C GLY A 210 31.49 -24.13 -0.75
N TYR A 211 32.32 -23.48 -1.54
CA TYR A 211 32.49 -22.03 -1.51
C TYR A 211 32.49 -21.46 -2.91
N SER A 212 31.71 -20.40 -3.12
CA SER A 212 31.81 -19.50 -4.28
C SER A 212 32.92 -18.47 -4.05
N TYR A 213 33.54 -18.00 -5.12
CA TYR A 213 34.60 -16.99 -5.03
C TYR A 213 35.67 -17.32 -3.96
N ILE A 214 35.93 -18.62 -3.75
CA ILE A 214 36.94 -19.22 -2.84
C ILE A 214 36.51 -19.15 -1.35
N LEU A 215 35.81 -18.11 -0.90
CA LEU A 215 35.60 -17.83 0.54
C LEU A 215 34.13 -17.63 0.95
N LEU A 216 33.21 -17.48 0.00
CA LEU A 216 31.78 -17.30 0.31
C LEU A 216 31.10 -18.66 0.41
N PRO A 217 30.56 -19.04 1.58
CA PRO A 217 29.99 -20.37 1.77
C PRO A 217 28.70 -20.51 0.95
N ASN A 218 28.64 -21.51 0.10
CA ASN A 218 27.41 -21.90 -0.59
C ASN A 218 26.36 -22.41 0.41
N VAL A 219 25.08 -22.43 0.01
CA VAL A 219 23.95 -22.72 0.90
C VAL A 219 24.12 -24.02 1.65
N GLY A 220 24.53 -25.09 0.99
CA GLY A 220 24.79 -26.36 1.67
C GLY A 220 25.87 -26.25 2.76
N THR A 221 26.87 -25.40 2.56
CA THR A 221 27.93 -25.13 3.55
C THR A 221 27.40 -24.23 4.68
N GLN A 222 26.55 -23.25 4.37
CA GLN A 222 25.88 -22.41 5.41
C GLN A 222 25.09 -23.31 6.37
N ILE A 223 24.27 -24.21 5.85
CA ILE A 223 23.46 -25.16 6.61
C ILE A 223 24.34 -26.10 7.43
N SER A 224 25.34 -26.71 6.82
CA SER A 224 26.27 -27.63 7.49
C SER A 224 27.01 -26.92 8.64
N ASN A 225 27.48 -25.70 8.41
CA ASN A 225 28.14 -24.89 9.45
C ASN A 225 27.20 -24.53 10.59
N TYR A 226 25.95 -24.18 10.28
CA TYR A 226 24.95 -23.88 11.32
C TYR A 226 24.68 -25.10 12.19
N LEU A 227 24.33 -26.22 11.58
CA LEU A 227 24.00 -27.45 12.30
C LEU A 227 25.18 -28.06 13.08
N THR A 228 26.40 -27.84 12.64
CA THR A 228 27.60 -28.37 13.31
C THR A 228 28.09 -27.46 14.43
N ASN A 229 28.06 -26.14 14.24
CA ASN A 229 28.79 -25.20 15.09
C ASN A 229 27.88 -24.29 15.94
N VAL A 230 26.62 -24.12 15.56
CA VAL A 230 25.71 -23.17 16.23
C VAL A 230 24.62 -23.94 16.97
N GLN A 231 23.85 -24.76 16.26
CA GLN A 231 22.71 -25.47 16.83
C GLN A 231 22.42 -26.75 16.05
N THR A 232 22.51 -27.88 16.70
CA THR A 232 22.31 -29.21 16.08
C THR A 232 20.84 -29.57 15.87
N THR A 233 19.93 -28.87 16.55
CA THR A 233 18.48 -29.06 16.43
C THR A 233 17.81 -27.71 16.29
N ILE A 234 16.87 -27.61 15.36
CA ILE A 234 16.09 -26.39 15.11
C ILE A 234 14.82 -26.44 15.96
N PRO A 235 14.53 -25.40 16.78
CA PRO A 235 13.29 -25.34 17.55
C PRO A 235 12.06 -25.37 16.63
N SER A 236 11.00 -26.08 17.04
CA SER A 236 9.79 -26.28 16.24
C SER A 236 8.98 -24.99 15.94
N ASN A 237 9.26 -23.91 16.67
CA ASN A 237 8.69 -22.60 16.44
C ASN A 237 9.58 -21.69 15.58
N THR A 238 10.50 -22.28 14.80
CA THR A 238 11.41 -21.57 13.90
C THR A 238 10.95 -21.76 12.46
N VAL A 239 10.68 -20.67 11.78
CA VAL A 239 10.46 -20.67 10.33
C VAL A 239 11.80 -20.52 9.62
N VAL A 240 12.06 -21.38 8.64
CA VAL A 240 13.31 -21.40 7.88
C VAL A 240 13.11 -20.77 6.51
N SER A 241 13.73 -19.63 6.25
CA SER A 241 13.77 -19.03 4.92
C SER A 241 14.93 -19.62 4.11
N LEU A 242 14.63 -20.09 2.90
CA LEU A 242 15.59 -20.67 1.97
C LEU A 242 15.38 -20.12 0.57
N TRP A 243 16.16 -19.09 0.18
CA TRP A 243 16.10 -18.47 -1.14
C TRP A 243 17.46 -18.48 -1.81
N SER A 244 17.60 -19.25 -2.88
CA SER A 244 18.83 -19.39 -3.62
C SER A 244 18.58 -19.99 -5.01
N GLY A 245 19.62 -19.98 -5.86
CA GLY A 245 19.61 -20.52 -7.22
C GLY A 245 19.94 -19.50 -8.29
N GLY A 246 19.74 -18.20 -8.00
CA GLY A 246 20.06 -17.13 -8.93
C GLY A 246 21.54 -17.15 -9.37
N ASN A 247 22.46 -17.32 -8.44
CA ASN A 247 23.91 -17.37 -8.73
C ASN A 247 24.34 -18.61 -9.50
N ASP A 248 23.62 -19.72 -9.35
CA ASP A 248 23.87 -20.95 -10.13
C ASP A 248 23.65 -20.70 -11.63
N PHE A 249 22.62 -19.90 -11.99
CA PHE A 249 22.35 -19.51 -13.39
C PHE A 249 23.21 -18.34 -13.87
N LEU A 250 23.45 -17.35 -13.00
CA LEU A 250 24.20 -16.15 -13.38
C LEU A 250 25.69 -16.45 -13.60
N TYR A 251 26.30 -17.22 -12.70
CA TYR A 251 27.77 -17.41 -12.65
C TYR A 251 28.18 -18.87 -12.55
N GLY A 252 27.25 -19.78 -12.28
CA GLY A 252 27.50 -21.21 -12.19
C GLY A 252 27.34 -21.93 -13.54
N THR A 253 27.38 -23.25 -13.46
CA THR A 253 27.13 -24.16 -14.57
C THR A 253 26.00 -25.14 -14.29
N ALA A 254 25.31 -24.96 -13.16
CA ALA A 254 24.18 -25.79 -12.78
C ALA A 254 22.97 -25.51 -13.68
N ASN A 255 22.12 -26.50 -13.84
CA ASN A 255 20.83 -26.40 -14.50
C ASN A 255 19.70 -26.56 -13.47
N ALA A 256 18.46 -26.33 -13.88
CA ALA A 256 17.28 -26.41 -13.03
C ALA A 256 17.21 -27.71 -12.20
N ASN A 257 17.53 -28.86 -12.81
CA ASN A 257 17.48 -30.15 -12.10
C ASN A 257 18.48 -30.22 -10.94
N THR A 258 19.72 -29.76 -11.17
CA THR A 258 20.76 -29.75 -10.14
C THR A 258 20.39 -28.84 -8.99
N ILE A 259 19.85 -27.63 -9.29
CA ILE A 259 19.46 -26.66 -8.28
C ILE A 259 18.31 -27.20 -7.43
N VAL A 260 17.26 -27.76 -8.05
CA VAL A 260 16.13 -28.35 -7.32
C VAL A 260 16.57 -29.52 -6.44
N THR A 261 17.47 -30.39 -6.93
CA THR A 261 18.03 -31.50 -6.13
C THR A 261 18.79 -30.98 -4.89
N ASN A 262 19.55 -29.88 -5.05
CA ASN A 262 20.20 -29.24 -3.91
C ASN A 262 19.17 -28.69 -2.92
N MET A 263 18.14 -27.98 -3.39
CA MET A 263 17.08 -27.44 -2.54
C MET A 263 16.35 -28.54 -1.77
N GLU A 264 15.99 -29.62 -2.43
CA GLU A 264 15.40 -30.81 -1.77
C GLU A 264 16.30 -31.35 -0.66
N SER A 265 17.59 -31.54 -0.97
CA SER A 265 18.57 -32.03 0.01
C SER A 265 18.67 -31.11 1.22
N HIS A 266 18.60 -29.80 1.03
CA HIS A 266 18.66 -28.79 2.09
C HIS A 266 17.41 -28.83 2.97
N ILE A 267 16.22 -28.90 2.38
CA ILE A 267 14.96 -28.97 3.12
C ILE A 267 14.94 -30.24 3.96
N ARG A 268 15.28 -31.41 3.40
CA ARG A 268 15.34 -32.69 4.13
C ARG A 268 16.39 -32.67 5.26
N GLN A 269 17.54 -32.02 5.05
CA GLN A 269 18.57 -31.89 6.08
C GLN A 269 18.10 -31.01 7.24
N LEU A 270 17.41 -29.93 6.96
CA LEU A 270 16.88 -29.00 7.95
C LEU A 270 15.67 -29.61 8.70
N GLU A 271 14.79 -30.32 7.97
CA GLU A 271 13.69 -31.08 8.56
C GLU A 271 14.19 -32.14 9.54
N ALA A 272 15.19 -32.94 9.13
CA ALA A 272 15.81 -33.94 10.01
C ALA A 272 16.47 -33.32 11.26
N ALA A 273 16.80 -32.01 11.21
CA ALA A 273 17.28 -31.24 12.37
C ALA A 273 16.14 -30.63 13.20
N GLY A 274 14.88 -30.79 12.80
CA GLY A 274 13.69 -30.35 13.54
C GLY A 274 12.92 -29.16 12.92
N ALA A 275 13.34 -28.64 11.76
CA ALA A 275 12.57 -27.62 11.05
C ALA A 275 11.30 -28.22 10.46
N ASN A 276 10.16 -27.62 10.72
CA ASN A 276 8.86 -28.08 10.22
C ASN A 276 8.11 -27.01 9.40
N GLU A 277 8.67 -25.80 9.27
CA GLU A 277 8.04 -24.68 8.57
C GLU A 277 9.10 -23.91 7.75
N PHE A 278 8.81 -23.71 6.47
CA PHE A 278 9.74 -23.12 5.51
C PHE A 278 9.09 -22.00 4.70
N ILE A 279 9.88 -20.97 4.37
CA ILE A 279 9.58 -19.95 3.36
C ILE A 279 10.48 -20.23 2.17
N LEU A 280 9.88 -20.47 1.01
CA LEU A 280 10.56 -20.93 -0.19
C LEU A 280 10.22 -20.02 -1.39
N PRO A 281 10.91 -18.89 -1.57
CA PRO A 281 10.73 -18.06 -2.74
C PRO A 281 11.25 -18.74 -4.01
N ASN A 282 10.53 -18.59 -5.12
CA ASN A 282 11.03 -18.95 -6.43
C ASN A 282 11.98 -17.88 -6.99
N LEU A 283 12.47 -18.02 -8.22
CA LEU A 283 13.34 -17.04 -8.84
C LEU A 283 12.58 -16.07 -9.73
N PRO A 284 12.89 -14.76 -9.65
CA PRO A 284 12.40 -13.77 -10.59
C PRO A 284 13.00 -13.99 -11.99
N PRO A 285 12.52 -13.31 -13.06
CA PRO A 285 13.04 -13.43 -14.41
C PRO A 285 14.43 -12.83 -14.53
N LEU A 286 15.47 -13.66 -14.42
CA LEU A 286 16.89 -13.25 -14.42
C LEU A 286 17.33 -12.62 -15.73
N ASP A 287 16.71 -12.97 -16.86
CA ASP A 287 16.94 -12.37 -18.17
C ASP A 287 16.47 -10.91 -18.26
N LYS A 288 15.64 -10.44 -17.32
CA LYS A 288 15.15 -9.05 -17.22
C LYS A 288 16.02 -8.18 -16.32
N THR A 289 17.01 -8.75 -15.63
CA THR A 289 17.96 -7.93 -14.87
C THR A 289 18.90 -7.18 -15.85
N PRO A 290 19.50 -6.03 -15.45
CA PRO A 290 20.49 -5.34 -16.29
C PRO A 290 21.66 -6.24 -16.72
N GLU A 291 22.09 -7.18 -15.88
CA GLU A 291 23.08 -8.21 -16.22
C GLU A 291 22.54 -9.16 -17.28
N GLY A 292 21.33 -9.71 -17.08
CA GLY A 292 20.66 -10.62 -18.01
C GLY A 292 20.44 -9.99 -19.37
N MET A 293 19.98 -8.74 -19.41
CA MET A 293 19.79 -8.00 -20.67
C MET A 293 21.10 -7.75 -21.43
N SER A 294 22.24 -7.76 -20.74
CA SER A 294 23.56 -7.61 -21.38
C SER A 294 24.03 -8.88 -22.13
N TRP A 295 23.39 -10.04 -21.90
CA TRP A 295 23.79 -11.30 -22.52
C TRP A 295 23.38 -11.40 -23.99
N SER A 296 24.00 -12.34 -24.71
CA SER A 296 23.51 -12.70 -26.04
C SER A 296 22.08 -13.25 -25.97
N GLN A 297 21.30 -13.03 -27.01
CA GLN A 297 19.90 -13.50 -27.07
C GLN A 297 19.77 -15.02 -26.81
N ASN A 298 20.73 -15.80 -27.28
CA ASN A 298 20.72 -17.25 -27.02
C ASN A 298 20.88 -17.58 -25.54
N ARG A 299 21.75 -16.86 -24.82
CA ARG A 299 21.91 -17.04 -23.37
C ARG A 299 20.69 -16.56 -22.62
N GLN A 300 20.11 -15.41 -22.97
CA GLN A 300 18.86 -14.91 -22.39
C GLN A 300 17.74 -15.97 -22.48
N ASN A 301 17.49 -16.48 -23.69
CA ASN A 301 16.48 -17.51 -23.93
C ASN A 301 16.74 -18.79 -23.12
N THR A 302 18.02 -19.24 -23.08
CA THR A 302 18.40 -20.45 -22.32
C THR A 302 18.12 -20.25 -20.82
N ILE A 303 18.61 -19.15 -20.23
CA ILE A 303 18.44 -18.90 -18.79
C ILE A 303 16.97 -18.66 -18.44
N ALA A 304 16.23 -17.92 -19.26
CA ALA A 304 14.78 -17.73 -19.05
C ALA A 304 14.04 -19.09 -19.00
N SER A 305 14.35 -20.00 -19.95
CA SER A 305 13.75 -21.34 -19.99
C SER A 305 14.14 -22.19 -18.76
N GLU A 306 15.39 -22.13 -18.33
CA GLU A 306 15.88 -22.88 -17.17
C GLU A 306 15.30 -22.35 -15.87
N VAL A 307 15.13 -21.02 -15.72
CA VAL A 307 14.47 -20.41 -14.54
C VAL A 307 13.00 -20.82 -14.46
N VAL A 308 12.26 -20.77 -15.59
CA VAL A 308 10.87 -21.25 -15.64
C VAL A 308 10.81 -22.72 -15.23
N LEU A 309 11.70 -23.57 -15.77
CA LEU A 309 11.75 -24.99 -15.42
C LEU A 309 12.09 -25.20 -13.94
N TYR A 310 13.02 -24.42 -13.39
CA TYR A 310 13.34 -24.42 -11.96
C TYR A 310 12.12 -24.10 -11.11
N ASN A 311 11.42 -22.98 -11.41
CA ASN A 311 10.26 -22.55 -10.66
C ASN A 311 9.14 -23.61 -10.67
N GLN A 312 8.84 -24.20 -11.83
CA GLN A 312 7.87 -25.29 -11.96
C GLN A 312 8.25 -26.50 -11.10
N LYS A 313 9.52 -26.91 -11.15
CA LYS A 313 10.01 -28.05 -10.33
C LYS A 313 10.03 -27.74 -8.84
N LEU A 314 10.34 -26.49 -8.46
CA LEU A 314 10.35 -26.07 -7.06
C LEU A 314 8.93 -26.08 -6.48
N THR A 315 7.92 -25.63 -7.27
CA THR A 315 6.50 -25.72 -6.87
C THR A 315 6.07 -27.18 -6.66
N THR A 316 6.42 -28.07 -7.61
CA THR A 316 6.12 -29.50 -7.47
C THR A 316 6.80 -30.08 -6.23
N LEU A 317 8.10 -29.81 -6.05
CA LEU A 317 8.87 -30.26 -4.88
C LEU A 317 8.24 -29.79 -3.56
N ALA A 318 7.82 -28.51 -3.50
CA ALA A 318 7.15 -27.98 -2.29
C ALA A 318 5.87 -28.73 -1.98
N GLY A 319 5.04 -29.04 -2.98
CA GLY A 319 3.84 -29.87 -2.83
C GLY A 319 4.14 -31.28 -2.34
N ASP A 320 5.10 -31.95 -2.97
CA ASP A 320 5.50 -33.32 -2.63
C ASP A 320 6.04 -33.41 -1.18
N LEU A 321 6.90 -32.47 -0.77
CA LEU A 321 7.49 -32.47 0.56
C LEU A 321 6.48 -32.12 1.66
N ARG A 322 5.51 -31.26 1.40
CA ARG A 322 4.38 -31.03 2.33
C ARG A 322 3.66 -32.33 2.65
N VAL A 323 3.38 -33.14 1.64
CA VAL A 323 2.69 -34.43 1.80
C VAL A 323 3.58 -35.50 2.42
N GLU A 324 4.82 -35.62 1.91
CA GLU A 324 5.74 -36.69 2.32
C GLU A 324 6.23 -36.51 3.77
N LEU A 325 6.62 -35.28 4.15
CA LEU A 325 7.25 -34.98 5.43
C LEU A 325 6.28 -34.41 6.46
N GLY A 326 5.08 -34.00 6.08
CA GLY A 326 4.11 -33.33 6.96
C GLY A 326 4.57 -31.97 7.44
N ILE A 327 5.35 -31.24 6.63
CA ILE A 327 5.90 -29.93 6.92
C ILE A 327 5.08 -28.82 6.24
N THR A 328 5.17 -27.62 6.78
CA THR A 328 4.59 -26.43 6.15
C THR A 328 5.63 -25.78 5.23
N ILE A 329 5.27 -25.48 3.99
CA ILE A 329 6.11 -24.72 3.05
C ILE A 329 5.27 -23.58 2.48
N HIS A 330 5.64 -22.36 2.83
CA HIS A 330 5.12 -21.15 2.25
C HIS A 330 5.88 -20.86 0.96
N TYR A 331 5.25 -21.13 -0.17
CA TYR A 331 5.84 -20.87 -1.47
C TYR A 331 5.55 -19.43 -1.89
N ILE A 332 6.60 -18.66 -2.17
CA ILE A 332 6.48 -17.24 -2.56
C ILE A 332 6.80 -17.10 -4.05
N ASP A 333 5.81 -16.72 -4.83
CA ASP A 333 5.94 -16.57 -6.28
C ASP A 333 6.54 -15.21 -6.67
N THR A 334 7.86 -15.07 -6.49
CA THR A 334 8.56 -13.83 -6.86
C THR A 334 8.61 -13.59 -8.37
N TRP A 335 8.40 -14.63 -9.20
CA TRP A 335 8.28 -14.49 -10.64
C TRP A 335 7.07 -13.66 -11.03
N SER A 336 5.90 -13.99 -10.48
CA SER A 336 4.66 -13.25 -10.75
C SER A 336 4.73 -11.83 -10.22
N VAL A 337 5.17 -11.62 -8.96
CA VAL A 337 5.40 -10.27 -8.39
C VAL A 337 6.25 -9.39 -9.30
N PHE A 338 7.34 -9.95 -9.81
CA PHE A 338 8.25 -9.19 -10.64
C PHE A 338 7.60 -8.78 -11.97
N ASN A 339 6.86 -9.69 -12.60
CA ASN A 339 6.15 -9.41 -13.83
C ASN A 339 5.01 -8.41 -13.65
N ASP A 340 4.26 -8.49 -12.56
CA ASP A 340 3.19 -7.54 -12.23
C ASP A 340 3.75 -6.13 -12.04
N ILE A 341 4.88 -6.01 -11.33
CA ILE A 341 5.57 -4.73 -11.18
C ILE A 341 6.07 -4.20 -12.53
N LEU A 342 6.64 -5.06 -13.38
CA LEU A 342 7.09 -4.64 -14.72
C LEU A 342 5.93 -4.15 -15.60
N GLN A 343 4.76 -4.77 -15.51
CA GLN A 343 3.57 -4.37 -16.26
C GLN A 343 3.01 -3.04 -15.77
N ASN A 344 3.06 -2.80 -14.46
CA ASN A 344 2.46 -1.64 -13.80
C ASN A 344 3.51 -0.61 -13.32
N LYS A 345 4.74 -0.67 -13.84
CA LYS A 345 5.90 0.09 -13.38
C LYS A 345 5.64 1.60 -13.23
N ASP A 346 5.00 2.22 -14.23
CA ASP A 346 4.75 3.66 -14.25
C ASP A 346 3.75 4.07 -13.15
N ALA A 347 2.72 3.24 -12.93
CA ALA A 347 1.72 3.44 -11.88
C ALA A 347 2.28 3.21 -10.47
N LEU A 348 3.36 2.41 -10.35
CA LEU A 348 4.06 2.11 -9.09
C LEU A 348 5.29 3.01 -8.88
N GLY A 349 5.46 4.06 -9.67
CA GLY A 349 6.51 5.06 -9.51
C GLY A 349 7.90 4.62 -10.01
N PHE A 350 8.01 3.51 -10.76
CA PHE A 350 9.26 3.10 -11.37
C PHE A 350 9.45 3.79 -12.73
N THR A 351 10.37 4.74 -12.80
CA THR A 351 10.73 5.41 -14.07
C THR A 351 11.78 4.65 -14.86
N ASN A 352 12.52 3.73 -14.22
CA ASN A 352 13.52 2.91 -14.85
C ASN A 352 13.53 1.47 -14.30
N VAL A 353 13.27 0.49 -15.17
CA VAL A 353 13.22 -0.94 -14.84
C VAL A 353 14.27 -1.76 -15.61
N ASN A 354 15.12 -1.11 -16.40
CA ASN A 354 16.08 -1.75 -17.29
C ASN A 354 17.54 -1.50 -16.91
N ASP A 355 17.84 -0.35 -16.30
CA ASP A 355 19.20 0.04 -15.97
C ASP A 355 19.46 -0.07 -14.46
N ALA A 356 20.72 -0.17 -14.11
CA ALA A 356 21.19 -0.09 -12.74
C ALA A 356 21.23 1.37 -12.25
N ALA A 357 20.71 1.64 -11.05
CA ALA A 357 20.79 2.96 -10.40
C ALA A 357 22.22 3.33 -9.98
N CYS A 358 23.08 2.31 -9.80
CA CYS A 358 24.49 2.47 -9.47
C CYS A 358 25.35 1.87 -10.60
N SER A 359 26.22 2.67 -11.16
CA SER A 359 27.05 2.28 -12.32
C SER A 359 28.38 3.02 -12.38
N GLY A 360 29.35 2.43 -13.05
CA GLY A 360 30.58 3.10 -13.51
C GLY A 360 31.89 2.56 -12.98
N GLY A 361 31.93 1.61 -12.05
CA GLY A 361 33.17 1.15 -11.44
C GLY A 361 33.79 -0.10 -12.06
N ILE A 362 35.04 -0.33 -11.68
CA ILE A 362 35.77 -1.57 -11.98
C ILE A 362 35.78 -2.39 -10.70
N SER A 363 34.94 -3.43 -10.62
CA SER A 363 35.03 -4.39 -9.53
C SER A 363 36.28 -5.23 -9.65
N LEU A 364 37.00 -5.43 -8.56
CA LEU A 364 38.13 -6.37 -8.48
C LEU A 364 37.67 -7.83 -8.56
N LEU A 365 36.41 -8.08 -8.24
CA LEU A 365 35.77 -9.38 -8.40
C LEU A 365 34.87 -9.34 -9.63
N PRO A 366 34.75 -10.44 -10.40
CA PRO A 366 33.85 -10.50 -11.53
C PRO A 366 32.37 -10.58 -11.11
N LEU A 367 31.98 -9.70 -10.24
CA LEU A 367 30.61 -9.57 -9.70
C LEU A 367 29.96 -8.33 -10.33
N PRO A 368 28.67 -8.37 -10.65
CA PRO A 368 27.94 -7.22 -11.19
C PRO A 368 27.53 -6.23 -10.10
N ILE A 369 28.42 -5.96 -9.18
CA ILE A 369 28.21 -5.08 -8.01
C ILE A 369 28.94 -3.76 -8.20
N CYS A 370 28.40 -2.72 -7.56
CA CYS A 370 29.04 -1.42 -7.49
C CYS A 370 30.22 -1.40 -6.51
N SER A 371 31.12 -0.49 -6.71
CA SER A 371 32.24 -0.18 -5.84
C SER A 371 32.18 1.26 -5.29
N SER A 372 32.98 1.57 -4.31
CA SER A 372 32.98 2.87 -3.59
C SER A 372 33.24 4.08 -4.49
N GLY A 373 33.71 3.87 -5.73
CA GLY A 373 33.96 4.92 -6.72
C GLY A 373 32.80 5.14 -7.70
N ASP A 374 31.77 4.33 -7.62
CA ASP A 374 30.65 4.37 -8.56
C ASP A 374 29.64 5.45 -8.25
N THR A 375 28.90 5.87 -9.27
CA THR A 375 27.87 6.92 -9.15
C THR A 375 26.51 6.28 -8.94
N VAL A 376 25.80 6.74 -7.93
CA VAL A 376 24.39 6.42 -7.69
C VAL A 376 23.54 7.59 -8.18
N VAL A 377 22.48 7.30 -8.91
CA VAL A 377 21.52 8.32 -9.35
C VAL A 377 20.79 8.94 -8.17
N SER A 378 20.35 10.21 -8.29
CA SER A 378 19.68 10.90 -7.21
C SER A 378 18.26 10.38 -6.92
N ASN A 379 17.59 9.82 -7.95
CA ASN A 379 16.25 9.24 -7.87
C ASN A 379 16.29 7.71 -7.81
N VAL A 380 17.19 7.14 -7.03
CA VAL A 380 17.44 5.69 -6.92
C VAL A 380 16.18 4.87 -6.59
N ASP A 381 15.24 5.44 -5.87
CA ASP A 381 13.99 4.76 -5.47
C ASP A 381 12.96 4.64 -6.62
N GLU A 382 13.20 5.31 -7.74
CA GLU A 382 12.43 5.15 -8.97
C GLU A 382 13.02 4.07 -9.91
N TYR A 383 14.13 3.43 -9.50
CA TYR A 383 14.76 2.34 -10.24
C TYR A 383 14.36 1.00 -9.64
N LEU A 384 14.13 0.01 -10.51
CA LEU A 384 13.87 -1.36 -10.08
C LEU A 384 15.14 -2.02 -9.54
N PHE A 385 16.28 -1.78 -10.20
CA PHE A 385 17.58 -2.37 -9.87
C PHE A 385 18.54 -1.35 -9.29
N PHE A 386 19.19 -1.73 -8.18
CA PHE A 386 20.25 -0.94 -7.59
C PHE A 386 21.56 -1.07 -8.34
N ASP A 387 21.98 -2.31 -8.62
CA ASP A 387 23.10 -2.63 -9.49
C ASP A 387 22.64 -3.56 -10.64
N LYS A 388 23.55 -4.23 -11.31
CA LYS A 388 23.21 -5.05 -12.48
C LYS A 388 22.38 -6.30 -12.17
N ALA A 389 22.35 -6.75 -10.91
CA ALA A 389 21.68 -7.98 -10.52
C ALA A 389 20.72 -7.80 -9.32
N HIS A 390 20.94 -6.79 -8.49
CA HIS A 390 20.25 -6.67 -7.23
C HIS A 390 19.15 -5.60 -7.26
N PRO A 391 17.99 -5.87 -6.64
CA PRO A 391 16.90 -4.92 -6.55
C PRO A 391 17.23 -3.70 -5.68
N THR A 392 16.54 -2.59 -5.92
CA THR A 392 16.50 -1.47 -4.95
C THR A 392 15.73 -1.84 -3.69
N ARG A 393 15.89 -1.03 -2.65
CA ARG A 393 15.11 -1.18 -1.40
C ARG A 393 13.60 -1.13 -1.64
N VAL A 394 13.15 -0.38 -2.64
CA VAL A 394 11.72 -0.29 -3.00
C VAL A 394 11.24 -1.65 -3.51
N MET A 395 11.95 -2.26 -4.46
CA MET A 395 11.61 -3.58 -4.95
C MET A 395 11.72 -4.65 -3.85
N HIS A 396 12.74 -4.60 -3.00
CA HIS A 396 12.84 -5.49 -1.83
C HIS A 396 11.64 -5.35 -0.88
N ARG A 397 11.09 -4.15 -0.73
CA ARG A 397 9.90 -3.92 0.09
C ARG A 397 8.67 -4.59 -0.52
N PHE A 398 8.45 -4.47 -1.83
CA PHE A 398 7.39 -5.22 -2.53
C PHE A 398 7.52 -6.73 -2.30
N ILE A 399 8.72 -7.30 -2.50
CA ILE A 399 8.96 -8.73 -2.26
C ILE A 399 8.66 -9.09 -0.80
N GLY A 400 9.07 -8.25 0.16
CA GLY A 400 8.82 -8.46 1.59
C GLY A 400 7.34 -8.43 1.95
N ARG A 401 6.56 -7.53 1.35
CA ARG A 401 5.10 -7.46 1.52
C ARG A 401 4.40 -8.69 0.95
N TYR A 402 4.78 -9.08 -0.25
CA TYR A 402 4.26 -10.27 -0.90
C TYR A 402 4.60 -11.55 -0.13
N ALA A 403 5.79 -11.60 0.50
CA ALA A 403 6.16 -12.71 1.37
C ALA A 403 5.30 -12.77 2.65
N VAL A 404 4.91 -11.62 3.21
CA VAL A 404 3.96 -11.57 4.34
C VAL A 404 2.62 -12.18 3.95
N GLU A 405 2.10 -11.82 2.79
CA GLU A 405 0.85 -12.35 2.26
C GLU A 405 0.93 -13.86 1.96
N GLY A 406 2.02 -14.33 1.35
CA GLY A 406 2.21 -15.74 0.99
C GLY A 406 2.51 -16.68 2.18
N ILE A 407 2.72 -16.14 3.38
CA ILE A 407 2.95 -16.93 4.59
C ILE A 407 1.62 -17.25 5.25
N GLY A 408 0.97 -18.27 4.76
CA GLY A 408 -0.27 -18.80 5.30
C GLY A 408 -1.43 -18.71 4.32
N GLU A 409 -2.24 -19.72 4.31
CA GLU A 409 -3.64 -19.66 3.86
C GLU A 409 -4.50 -19.99 5.10
N PRO A 410 -4.43 -19.24 6.20
CA PRO A 410 -5.24 -19.53 7.34
C PRO A 410 -6.61 -18.87 7.19
N ASP A 411 -7.60 -19.57 7.67
CA ASP A 411 -8.86 -19.03 8.12
C ASP A 411 -8.69 -18.77 9.63
N THR A 412 -8.37 -17.53 9.99
CA THR A 412 -7.89 -17.19 11.34
C THR A 412 -8.97 -17.21 12.39
N ASP A 413 -10.16 -16.76 12.04
CA ASP A 413 -11.30 -16.68 12.94
C ASP A 413 -12.23 -17.89 12.80
N GLY A 414 -11.99 -18.75 11.80
CA GLY A 414 -12.70 -20.01 11.63
C GLY A 414 -14.10 -19.83 11.05
N ASP A 415 -14.33 -18.74 10.31
CA ASP A 415 -15.64 -18.40 9.75
C ASP A 415 -15.92 -19.11 8.40
N GLY A 416 -14.94 -19.82 7.85
CA GLY A 416 -15.03 -20.59 6.61
C GLY A 416 -14.53 -19.84 5.38
N VAL A 417 -14.03 -18.62 5.53
CA VAL A 417 -13.39 -17.83 4.47
C VAL A 417 -11.90 -17.69 4.80
N ILE A 418 -11.04 -18.07 3.86
CA ILE A 418 -9.58 -17.94 4.05
C ILE A 418 -9.18 -16.47 4.12
N ASN A 419 -8.15 -16.14 4.91
CA ASN A 419 -7.76 -14.75 5.19
C ASN A 419 -7.55 -13.87 3.94
N ILE A 420 -7.13 -14.46 2.82
CA ILE A 420 -6.92 -13.72 1.57
C ILE A 420 -8.26 -13.28 0.93
N ASP A 421 -9.32 -14.03 1.18
CA ASP A 421 -10.68 -13.75 0.70
C ASP A 421 -11.55 -13.15 1.82
N ASP A 422 -11.04 -13.16 3.06
CA ASP A 422 -11.72 -12.69 4.24
C ASP A 422 -11.47 -11.19 4.48
N THR A 423 -12.57 -10.44 4.46
CA THR A 423 -12.58 -8.99 4.66
C THR A 423 -12.86 -8.59 6.10
N CYS A 424 -13.31 -9.56 6.91
CA CYS A 424 -13.68 -9.36 8.31
C CYS A 424 -12.92 -10.30 9.25
N SER A 425 -11.61 -10.11 9.34
CA SER A 425 -10.62 -10.99 10.00
C SER A 425 -10.90 -11.38 11.46
N TRP A 426 -12.06 -11.03 12.02
CA TRP A 426 -12.46 -11.29 13.41
C TRP A 426 -13.94 -11.65 13.52
N THR A 427 -14.47 -12.36 12.53
CA THR A 427 -15.85 -12.85 12.59
C THR A 427 -15.96 -13.90 13.69
N VAL A 428 -17.05 -13.84 14.45
CA VAL A 428 -17.30 -14.81 15.53
C VAL A 428 -17.46 -16.19 14.90
N ALA A 429 -16.71 -17.18 15.38
CA ALA A 429 -16.79 -18.56 14.91
C ALA A 429 -18.24 -19.06 14.89
N GLU A 430 -18.65 -19.70 13.80
CA GLU A 430 -20.02 -20.17 13.52
C GLU A 430 -21.01 -19.08 13.10
N ALA A 431 -20.62 -17.81 12.97
CA ALA A 431 -21.48 -16.78 12.35
C ALA A 431 -21.76 -17.12 10.88
N VAL A 432 -22.95 -16.74 10.41
CA VAL A 432 -23.25 -16.82 8.97
C VAL A 432 -22.60 -15.63 8.27
N THR A 433 -21.57 -15.92 7.48
CA THR A 433 -20.80 -14.92 6.75
C THR A 433 -21.25 -14.81 5.29
N ASN A 434 -20.96 -13.66 4.68
CA ASN A 434 -21.01 -13.50 3.24
C ASN A 434 -19.77 -14.16 2.58
N LEU A 435 -19.62 -14.04 1.27
CA LEU A 435 -18.49 -14.63 0.52
C LEU A 435 -17.14 -13.99 0.87
N THR A 436 -17.14 -12.92 1.64
CA THR A 436 -15.95 -12.15 2.06
C THR A 436 -15.72 -12.23 3.57
N GLY A 437 -16.25 -13.23 4.25
CA GLY A 437 -15.97 -13.47 5.67
C GLY A 437 -16.71 -12.54 6.65
N CYS A 438 -17.52 -11.60 6.19
CA CYS A 438 -18.22 -10.67 7.08
C CYS A 438 -19.57 -11.22 7.51
N SER A 439 -19.81 -11.29 8.82
CA SER A 439 -21.16 -11.46 9.35
C SER A 439 -22.00 -10.20 9.06
N TRP A 440 -23.32 -10.34 9.07
CA TRP A 440 -24.20 -9.17 8.90
C TRP A 440 -23.93 -8.08 9.95
N GLU A 441 -23.54 -8.48 11.14
CA GLU A 441 -23.24 -7.57 12.27
C GLU A 441 -21.98 -6.70 12.02
N GLN A 442 -21.05 -7.19 11.20
CA GLN A 442 -19.78 -6.52 10.87
C GLN A 442 -19.88 -5.66 9.60
N GLN A 443 -20.93 -5.84 8.81
CA GLN A 443 -21.16 -5.02 7.63
C GLN A 443 -21.58 -3.61 8.05
N ASP A 444 -21.19 -2.64 7.27
CA ASP A 444 -21.56 -1.24 7.37
C ASP A 444 -21.99 -0.82 5.95
N ASP A 445 -23.31 -0.90 5.72
CA ASP A 445 -23.86 -0.81 4.37
C ASP A 445 -23.80 0.61 3.79
N ASP A 446 -23.80 1.64 4.63
CA ASP A 446 -23.73 3.04 4.20
C ASP A 446 -22.37 3.71 4.48
N GLN A 447 -21.45 2.94 5.10
CA GLN A 447 -20.06 3.33 5.33
C GLN A 447 -19.89 4.61 6.16
N ASP A 448 -20.78 4.80 7.13
CA ASP A 448 -20.72 5.92 8.05
C ASP A 448 -19.79 5.67 9.26
N GLY A 449 -19.29 4.45 9.39
CA GLY A 449 -18.38 4.01 10.44
C GLY A 449 -19.06 3.30 11.61
N VAL A 450 -20.37 3.04 11.51
CA VAL A 450 -21.15 2.26 12.48
C VAL A 450 -21.67 1.00 11.78
N ALA A 451 -21.44 -0.16 12.38
CA ALA A 451 -21.86 -1.42 11.79
C ALA A 451 -23.40 -1.55 11.79
N ASN A 452 -23.96 -2.25 10.80
CA ASN A 452 -25.40 -2.44 10.60
C ASN A 452 -26.17 -2.83 11.88
N LEU A 453 -25.53 -3.62 12.77
CA LEU A 453 -26.16 -4.03 14.03
C LEU A 453 -26.39 -2.87 14.99
N ASP A 454 -25.44 -1.96 15.06
CA ASP A 454 -25.43 -0.82 15.99
C ASP A 454 -25.95 0.46 15.33
N ASP A 455 -26.19 0.42 14.00
CA ASP A 455 -26.65 1.54 13.20
C ASP A 455 -28.17 1.73 13.31
N ALA A 456 -28.58 2.86 13.87
CA ALA A 456 -29.97 3.27 13.97
C ALA A 456 -30.45 4.08 12.75
N CYS A 457 -29.53 4.55 11.92
CA CYS A 457 -29.81 5.42 10.78
C CYS A 457 -29.21 4.88 9.46
N PRO A 458 -29.66 3.69 9.01
CA PRO A 458 -29.11 3.09 7.78
C PRO A 458 -29.34 4.00 6.57
N GLY A 459 -28.28 4.30 5.85
CA GLY A 459 -28.28 5.19 4.69
C GLY A 459 -27.75 6.59 4.99
N THR A 460 -26.98 6.75 6.04
CA THR A 460 -26.23 7.97 6.34
C THR A 460 -25.17 8.21 5.27
N ASN A 461 -25.00 9.47 4.88
CA ASN A 461 -23.98 9.79 3.88
C ASN A 461 -22.58 9.57 4.48
N PHE A 462 -21.75 8.76 3.84
CA PHE A 462 -20.35 8.44 4.19
C PHE A 462 -19.50 9.66 4.65
N ALA A 463 -19.77 10.85 4.12
CA ALA A 463 -19.04 12.07 4.48
C ALA A 463 -19.61 12.82 5.69
N SER A 464 -20.72 12.36 6.25
CA SER A 464 -21.37 13.02 7.40
C SER A 464 -20.67 12.63 8.70
N SER A 465 -20.64 13.56 9.65
CA SER A 465 -20.24 13.25 11.01
C SER A 465 -21.44 12.63 11.71
N VAL A 466 -21.28 11.40 12.21
CA VAL A 466 -22.32 10.64 12.89
C VAL A 466 -22.08 10.54 14.39
N ASP A 467 -23.11 10.24 15.13
CA ASP A 467 -23.01 9.89 16.55
C ASP A 467 -22.66 8.40 16.73
N ALA A 468 -22.72 7.91 17.98
CA ALA A 468 -22.36 6.54 18.32
C ALA A 468 -23.29 5.47 17.74
N VAL A 469 -24.44 5.86 17.18
CA VAL A 469 -25.44 4.97 16.58
C VAL A 469 -25.68 5.25 15.08
N GLY A 470 -24.74 5.87 14.40
CA GLY A 470 -24.78 6.04 12.94
C GLY A 470 -25.64 7.20 12.44
N CYS A 471 -26.19 8.03 13.30
CA CYS A 471 -27.06 9.11 12.87
C CYS A 471 -26.31 10.43 12.68
N SER A 472 -26.43 11.02 11.51
CA SER A 472 -25.96 12.40 11.26
C SER A 472 -26.92 13.44 11.87
N ALA A 473 -26.42 14.68 12.02
CA ALA A 473 -27.27 15.78 12.47
C ALA A 473 -28.49 16.05 11.57
N GLU A 474 -28.39 15.67 10.28
CA GLU A 474 -29.50 15.79 9.32
C GLU A 474 -30.59 14.73 9.51
N GLN A 475 -30.28 13.64 10.21
CA GLN A 475 -31.18 12.52 10.45
C GLN A 475 -31.73 12.54 11.88
N ARG A 476 -31.05 13.21 12.80
CA ARG A 476 -31.50 13.33 14.20
C ARG A 476 -32.47 14.48 14.37
N ASP A 477 -33.40 14.27 15.24
CA ASP A 477 -34.29 15.23 15.84
C ASP A 477 -34.22 14.95 17.35
N SER A 478 -33.33 15.66 18.05
CA SER A 478 -32.89 15.28 19.40
C SER A 478 -33.94 15.64 20.48
N ASP A 479 -34.88 16.52 20.19
CA ASP A 479 -35.96 16.94 21.10
C ASP A 479 -37.37 16.56 20.60
N GLU A 480 -37.44 15.93 19.40
CA GLU A 480 -38.66 15.42 18.78
C GLU A 480 -39.68 16.53 18.44
N ASP A 481 -39.21 17.70 18.05
CA ASP A 481 -40.06 18.83 17.66
C ASP A 481 -40.44 18.80 16.16
N GLY A 482 -39.74 17.98 15.35
CA GLY A 482 -39.99 17.82 13.93
C GLY A 482 -38.98 18.58 13.05
N ILE A 483 -38.02 19.28 13.65
CA ILE A 483 -36.92 19.96 12.98
C ILE A 483 -35.63 19.16 13.28
N ASN A 484 -34.86 18.83 12.27
CA ASN A 484 -33.64 18.05 12.52
C ASN A 484 -32.51 18.92 13.08
N ASP A 485 -31.61 18.30 13.88
CA ASP A 485 -30.51 18.96 14.60
C ASP A 485 -29.62 19.84 13.69
N SER A 486 -29.57 19.58 12.36
CA SER A 486 -28.70 20.32 11.45
C SER A 486 -29.20 21.70 11.07
N ILE A 487 -30.50 21.91 11.21
CA ILE A 487 -31.19 23.16 10.85
C ILE A 487 -31.94 23.76 12.00
N ASP A 488 -32.05 23.03 13.10
CA ASP A 488 -32.68 23.45 14.32
C ASP A 488 -31.78 24.43 15.10
N PRO A 489 -32.27 25.65 15.39
CA PRO A 489 -31.54 26.61 16.23
C PRO A 489 -31.35 26.14 17.67
N CYS A 490 -32.25 25.32 18.18
CA CYS A 490 -32.28 24.86 19.55
C CYS A 490 -32.39 23.32 19.71
N PRO A 491 -31.47 22.52 19.23
CA PRO A 491 -31.57 21.06 19.03
C PRO A 491 -31.85 20.21 20.27
N TYR A 492 -32.07 20.79 21.40
CA TYR A 492 -32.34 20.11 22.70
C TYR A 492 -33.46 20.76 23.50
N SER A 493 -34.30 21.54 22.87
CA SER A 493 -35.34 22.29 23.55
C SER A 493 -36.66 21.51 23.65
N GLN A 494 -36.76 20.56 24.57
CA GLN A 494 -37.86 19.59 24.71
C GLN A 494 -39.22 20.19 25.19
N SER A 495 -39.63 21.36 24.79
CA SER A 495 -40.93 21.89 25.13
C SER A 495 -41.91 21.82 23.95
N THR A 496 -43.16 21.55 24.23
CA THR A 496 -44.25 21.55 23.24
C THR A 496 -44.86 22.94 23.04
N LEU A 497 -44.32 23.96 23.69
CA LEU A 497 -44.75 25.36 23.55
C LEU A 497 -43.65 26.08 22.76
N ASP A 498 -43.87 26.26 21.51
CA ASP A 498 -43.09 26.99 20.53
C ASP A 498 -44.10 27.85 19.78
N HIS A 499 -44.05 29.16 19.99
CA HIS A 499 -45.10 30.05 19.53
C HIS A 499 -44.98 30.38 18.04
N ASP A 500 -43.78 30.40 17.52
CA ASP A 500 -43.50 30.77 16.14
C ASP A 500 -43.05 29.59 15.27
N ASP A 501 -42.99 28.37 15.85
CA ASP A 501 -42.60 27.12 15.20
C ASP A 501 -41.17 27.16 14.58
N ASP A 502 -40.20 27.86 15.24
CA ASP A 502 -38.85 28.00 14.73
C ASP A 502 -37.89 26.90 15.25
N GLY A 503 -38.32 26.04 16.17
CA GLY A 503 -37.55 24.95 16.81
C GLY A 503 -36.97 25.35 18.16
N CYS A 504 -37.15 26.56 18.63
CA CYS A 504 -36.82 26.97 19.97
C CYS A 504 -38.10 27.05 20.81
N SER A 505 -38.16 26.32 21.92
CA SER A 505 -39.32 26.46 22.81
C SER A 505 -39.33 27.80 23.50
N ASP A 506 -40.53 28.34 23.81
CA ASP A 506 -40.75 29.57 24.55
C ASP A 506 -39.96 29.72 25.87
N GLU A 507 -39.40 28.63 26.42
CA GLU A 507 -38.58 28.65 27.63
C GLU A 507 -37.10 29.01 27.38
N VAL A 508 -36.62 28.78 26.17
CA VAL A 508 -35.20 28.98 25.77
C VAL A 508 -35.07 30.00 24.65
N ASP A 509 -36.17 30.31 23.96
CA ASP A 509 -36.23 31.39 23.01
C ASP A 509 -36.10 32.75 23.69
N LEU A 510 -35.56 33.69 23.00
CA LEU A 510 -35.40 35.08 23.48
C LEU A 510 -36.34 36.04 22.79
N ASP A 511 -37.06 35.60 21.75
CA ASP A 511 -37.96 36.40 20.91
C ASP A 511 -39.07 35.47 20.40
N ASP A 512 -40.00 35.07 21.34
CA ASP A 512 -41.01 34.02 21.17
C ASP A 512 -41.93 34.21 19.93
N ASP A 513 -41.93 35.36 19.27
CA ASP A 513 -42.72 35.59 18.06
C ASP A 513 -41.89 36.01 16.84
N ASN A 514 -40.54 35.99 16.98
CA ASN A 514 -39.59 36.31 15.92
C ASN A 514 -39.86 37.67 15.22
N ASP A 515 -40.34 38.64 15.99
CA ASP A 515 -40.60 40.00 15.48
C ASP A 515 -39.34 40.88 15.52
N GLY A 516 -38.26 40.42 16.17
CA GLY A 516 -36.96 41.07 16.31
C GLY A 516 -36.86 41.93 17.57
N ILE A 517 -37.78 41.80 18.53
CA ILE A 517 -37.74 42.42 19.85
C ILE A 517 -37.68 41.32 20.92
N GLU A 518 -36.56 41.29 21.69
CA GLU A 518 -36.40 40.27 22.74
C GLU A 518 -37.56 40.36 23.77
N ASP A 519 -38.14 39.24 24.22
CA ASP A 519 -39.24 39.08 25.17
C ASP A 519 -39.15 39.96 26.41
N GLN A 520 -37.92 40.16 26.90
CA GLN A 520 -37.68 40.98 28.11
C GLN A 520 -38.03 42.44 27.92
N VAL A 521 -38.08 42.93 26.71
CA VAL A 521 -38.32 44.32 26.35
C VAL A 521 -39.53 44.50 25.43
N ASP A 522 -40.09 43.38 24.97
CA ASP A 522 -41.31 43.35 24.20
C ASP A 522 -42.56 43.46 25.12
N ASN A 523 -43.56 44.23 24.67
CA ASN A 523 -44.83 44.37 25.37
C ASN A 523 -45.80 43.21 25.07
N CYS A 524 -45.58 42.48 24.01
CA CYS A 524 -46.37 41.34 23.53
C CYS A 524 -45.50 40.18 23.06
N PRO A 525 -44.73 39.53 23.93
CA PRO A 525 -43.76 38.49 23.59
C PRO A 525 -44.31 37.28 22.82
N LYS A 526 -45.58 37.19 22.58
CA LYS A 526 -46.29 36.18 21.78
C LYS A 526 -47.31 36.86 20.89
N GLY A 527 -46.86 37.85 20.17
CA GLY A 527 -47.63 38.64 19.23
C GLY A 527 -47.92 37.92 17.92
N LEU A 528 -47.86 38.64 16.81
CA LEU A 528 -47.99 38.06 15.48
C LEU A 528 -46.58 37.70 14.94
N VAL A 529 -46.34 36.43 14.74
CA VAL A 529 -45.06 35.88 14.28
C VAL A 529 -44.45 36.68 13.09
N GLY A 530 -43.23 37.16 13.27
CA GLY A 530 -42.46 37.86 12.25
C GLY A 530 -43.00 39.24 11.84
N VAL A 531 -43.91 39.84 12.61
CA VAL A 531 -44.45 41.19 12.31
C VAL A 531 -43.80 42.24 13.18
N HIS A 532 -42.77 42.87 12.65
CA HIS A 532 -42.25 44.15 13.13
C HIS A 532 -43.37 45.24 13.05
N ALA A 533 -44.45 45.02 13.71
CA ALA A 533 -45.41 46.09 13.88
C ALA A 533 -45.05 46.84 15.15
N TYR A 534 -44.78 48.13 15.07
CA TYR A 534 -45.02 48.98 16.20
C TYR A 534 -46.15 48.39 17.03
N ASP A 535 -45.80 47.71 18.09
CA ASP A 535 -46.68 47.13 19.08
C ASP A 535 -48.17 47.58 18.86
N LEU A 536 -48.81 46.92 17.86
CA LEU A 536 -50.21 47.24 17.49
C LEU A 536 -51.20 46.45 18.28
N ASP A 537 -50.74 45.66 19.27
CA ASP A 537 -51.54 44.79 20.13
C ASP A 537 -51.98 45.49 21.45
N ASN A 538 -51.95 46.79 21.45
CA ASN A 538 -52.64 47.59 22.48
C ASN A 538 -54.15 47.61 22.31
#